data_1a9c176f70ea066444dd32021a3d346e
#
_entry.id   1a9c176f70ea066444dd32021a3d346e
#
_cell.length_a   1.000
_cell.length_b   1.000
_cell.length_c   1.000
_cell.angle_alpha   90.00
_cell.angle_beta   90.00
_cell.angle_gamma   90.00
#
_symmetry.space_group_name_H-M   'P 1'
#
loop_
_entity.id
_entity.type
_entity.pdbx_description
1 polymer ?
#
loop_
_entity_poly.entity_id
_entity_poly.type
_entity_poly.pdbx_seq_one_letter_code
_entity_poly.pdbx_strand_id
1 'polypeptide(L)'
;MMRRITVVLIVALVSVLSASACATRKYARNQVNERVTPLEHRAGELEETSRHNSQDIGKLNEGLKDAQVATDRAQQQADSAGQRADQANTRVGAAEQSVNDLRTNIDKYNLQNTATVNFRFDRYDLTPDAKAALDDLANQIKDRSNFVLEIQGYADAIGSAAYNDQLTQKRAESVQRYLAEQRGIPLYRMTILGFGKSRAIADNHTRAGRAENRRVEVRLLSRSVSGSQTAQGAGQK
;
A
#
# COMPACT_ATOMS: atom_id res chain seq x y z
N MET A 1 87.97 76.13 -15.00
CA MET A 1 87.54 75.30 -13.81
C MET A 1 85.98 75.27 -13.64
N MET A 2 85.29 76.36 -13.81
CA MET A 2 83.81 76.42 -13.55
C MET A 2 82.95 75.44 -14.36
N ARG A 3 83.27 75.14 -15.62
CA ARG A 3 82.51 74.26 -16.47
C ARG A 3 82.46 72.76 -16.01
N ARG A 4 83.56 72.34 -15.34
CA ARG A 4 83.64 70.97 -14.81
C ARG A 4 82.80 70.78 -13.51
N ILE A 5 82.71 71.84 -12.71
CA ILE A 5 81.96 71.88 -11.45
C ILE A 5 80.50 71.89 -11.73
N THR A 6 80.04 72.63 -12.71
CA THR A 6 78.59 72.64 -13.17
C THR A 6 78.12 71.27 -13.69
N VAL A 7 78.96 70.60 -14.47
CA VAL A 7 78.64 69.27 -15.01
C VAL A 7 78.56 68.24 -13.82
N VAL A 8 79.46 68.28 -12.89
CA VAL A 8 79.41 67.36 -11.68
C VAL A 8 78.21 67.65 -10.82
N LEU A 9 77.80 68.88 -10.63
CA LEU A 9 76.56 69.28 -9.93
C LEU A 9 75.31 68.84 -10.63
N ILE A 10 75.24 68.96 -11.96
CA ILE A 10 74.10 68.50 -12.72
C ILE A 10 73.97 66.96 -12.65
N VAL A 11 75.08 66.25 -12.81
CA VAL A 11 75.07 64.78 -12.73
C VAL A 11 74.68 64.33 -11.32
N ALA A 12 75.17 64.98 -10.27
CA ALA A 12 74.76 64.71 -8.90
C ALA A 12 73.24 64.97 -8.67
N LEU A 13 72.74 66.06 -9.20
CA LEU A 13 71.32 66.42 -9.10
C LEU A 13 70.42 65.42 -9.84
N VAL A 14 70.81 65.00 -11.03
CA VAL A 14 70.14 63.97 -11.78
C VAL A 14 70.13 62.61 -11.10
N SER A 15 71.26 62.24 -10.51
CA SER A 15 71.34 60.98 -9.75
C SER A 15 70.51 60.99 -8.45
N VAL A 16 70.38 62.09 -7.75
CA VAL A 16 69.50 62.24 -6.59
C VAL A 16 68.03 62.22 -6.98
N LEU A 17 67.68 62.87 -8.11
CA LEU A 17 66.29 62.82 -8.64
C LEU A 17 65.94 61.44 -9.10
N SER A 18 66.81 60.70 -9.76
CA SER A 18 66.52 59.31 -10.19
C SER A 18 66.49 58.37 -8.99
N ALA A 19 67.24 58.49 -7.98
CA ALA A 19 67.16 57.70 -6.76
C ALA A 19 65.90 57.98 -5.96
N SER A 20 65.42 59.21 -5.91
CA SER A 20 64.15 59.60 -5.27
C SER A 20 62.98 59.04 -6.05
N ALA A 21 63.02 59.04 -7.38
CA ALA A 21 62.00 58.48 -8.19
C ALA A 21 61.86 56.94 -8.04
N CYS A 22 63.00 56.23 -7.89
CA CYS A 22 63.01 54.80 -7.60
C CYS A 22 62.46 54.47 -6.22
N ALA A 23 62.85 55.26 -5.20
CA ALA A 23 62.40 55.11 -3.82
C ALA A 23 60.83 55.32 -3.74
N THR A 24 60.36 56.36 -4.39
CA THR A 24 58.92 56.66 -4.42
C THR A 24 58.11 55.56 -5.14
N ARG A 25 58.61 55.02 -6.27
CA ARG A 25 58.02 53.90 -6.96
C ARG A 25 57.97 52.62 -6.10
N LYS A 26 59.04 52.32 -5.38
CA LYS A 26 59.12 51.17 -4.49
C LYS A 26 58.16 51.32 -3.30
N TYR A 27 58.10 52.52 -2.72
CA TYR A 27 57.15 52.82 -1.65
C TYR A 27 55.67 52.72 -2.12
N ALA A 28 55.37 53.32 -3.23
CA ALA A 28 54.01 53.25 -3.81
C ALA A 28 53.62 51.79 -4.13
N ARG A 29 54.53 51.00 -4.71
CA ARG A 29 54.29 49.57 -4.99
C ARG A 29 54.10 48.76 -3.72
N ASN A 30 54.87 49.00 -2.65
CA ASN A 30 54.70 48.32 -1.38
C ASN A 30 53.33 48.66 -0.73
N GLN A 31 52.93 49.92 -0.72
CA GLN A 31 51.66 50.41 -0.21
C GLN A 31 50.47 49.81 -0.99
N VAL A 32 50.60 49.69 -2.30
CA VAL A 32 49.59 49.04 -3.11
C VAL A 32 49.55 47.55 -2.81
N ASN A 33 50.69 46.86 -2.77
CA ASN A 33 50.73 45.43 -2.47
C ASN A 33 50.17 45.12 -1.08
N GLU A 34 50.51 45.93 -0.05
CA GLU A 34 50.04 45.77 1.32
C GLU A 34 48.51 45.84 1.45
N ARG A 35 47.87 46.58 0.54
CA ARG A 35 46.40 46.70 0.48
C ARG A 35 45.74 45.73 -0.47
N VAL A 36 46.38 45.42 -1.58
CA VAL A 36 45.82 44.57 -2.65
C VAL A 36 45.92 43.09 -2.30
N THR A 37 47.06 42.62 -1.74
CA THR A 37 47.24 41.21 -1.38
C THR A 37 46.16 40.67 -0.46
N PRO A 38 45.77 41.35 0.65
CA PRO A 38 44.68 40.85 1.50
C PRO A 38 43.30 40.91 0.82
N LEU A 39 43.11 41.83 -0.15
CA LEU A 39 41.87 41.88 -0.98
C LEU A 39 41.81 40.73 -1.97
N GLU A 40 42.94 40.42 -2.61
CA GLU A 40 43.05 39.24 -3.51
C GLU A 40 42.83 37.94 -2.74
N HIS A 41 43.35 37.79 -1.53
CA HIS A 41 43.13 36.63 -0.67
C HIS A 41 41.65 36.52 -0.31
N ARG A 42 41.03 37.62 0.14
CA ARG A 42 39.56 37.64 0.41
C ARG A 42 38.71 37.36 -0.81
N ALA A 43 39.09 37.86 -1.97
CA ALA A 43 38.38 37.56 -3.23
C ALA A 43 38.47 36.05 -3.53
N GLY A 44 39.64 35.42 -3.36
CA GLY A 44 39.81 33.99 -3.54
C GLY A 44 38.96 33.15 -2.58
N GLU A 45 38.96 33.55 -1.28
CA GLU A 45 38.09 32.88 -0.27
C GLU A 45 36.61 33.02 -0.59
N LEU A 46 36.20 34.20 -1.08
CA LEU A 46 34.80 34.43 -1.50
C LEU A 46 34.42 33.63 -2.75
N GLU A 47 35.33 33.53 -3.72
CA GLU A 47 35.12 32.69 -4.91
C GLU A 47 35.00 31.21 -4.55
N GLU A 48 35.86 30.70 -3.66
CA GLU A 48 35.82 29.33 -3.18
C GLU A 48 34.52 29.05 -2.41
N THR A 49 34.16 29.95 -1.49
CA THR A 49 32.89 29.86 -0.75
C THR A 49 31.68 29.91 -1.67
N SER A 50 31.69 30.82 -2.67
CA SER A 50 30.61 30.93 -3.66
C SER A 50 30.48 29.65 -4.50
N ARG A 51 31.62 29.06 -4.90
CA ARG A 51 31.61 27.78 -5.63
C ARG A 51 31.09 26.63 -4.77
N HIS A 52 31.52 26.57 -3.52
CA HIS A 52 31.04 25.57 -2.56
C HIS A 52 29.52 25.71 -2.32
N ASN A 53 29.07 26.91 -2.06
CA ASN A 53 27.64 27.22 -1.90
C ASN A 53 26.82 26.84 -3.15
N SER A 54 27.36 27.11 -4.35
CA SER A 54 26.70 26.73 -5.60
C SER A 54 26.60 25.22 -5.77
N GLN A 55 27.61 24.46 -5.35
CA GLN A 55 27.58 23.01 -5.35
C GLN A 55 26.56 22.45 -4.35
N ASP A 56 26.50 23.04 -3.15
CA ASP A 56 25.58 22.62 -2.11
C ASP A 56 24.13 22.96 -2.48
N ILE A 57 23.88 24.12 -3.10
CA ILE A 57 22.58 24.46 -3.69
C ILE A 57 22.19 23.44 -4.76
N GLY A 58 23.14 23.01 -5.60
CA GLY A 58 22.93 21.96 -6.58
C GLY A 58 22.45 20.63 -5.95
N LYS A 59 23.18 20.17 -4.93
CA LYS A 59 22.83 18.94 -4.19
C LYS A 59 21.48 19.06 -3.47
N LEU A 60 21.21 20.22 -2.86
CA LEU A 60 19.92 20.48 -2.22
C LEU A 60 18.75 20.46 -3.20
N ASN A 61 18.95 21.05 -4.38
CA ASN A 61 17.93 21.02 -5.42
C ASN A 61 17.68 19.59 -5.98
N GLU A 62 18.73 18.78 -6.08
CA GLU A 62 18.59 17.35 -6.44
C GLU A 62 17.84 16.59 -5.36
N GLY A 63 18.24 16.74 -4.08
CA GLY A 63 17.53 16.14 -2.96
C GLY A 63 16.07 16.58 -2.83
N LEU A 64 15.78 17.85 -3.13
CA LEU A 64 14.41 18.36 -3.15
C LEU A 64 13.57 17.72 -4.27
N LYS A 65 14.16 17.54 -5.47
CA LYS A 65 13.51 16.81 -6.56
C LYS A 65 13.19 15.37 -6.20
N ASP A 66 14.15 14.68 -5.60
CA ASP A 66 13.96 13.30 -5.19
C ASP A 66 12.88 13.17 -4.11
N ALA A 67 12.87 14.09 -3.14
CA ALA A 67 11.84 14.16 -2.11
C ALA A 67 10.45 14.45 -2.72
N GLN A 68 10.37 15.34 -3.70
CA GLN A 68 9.11 15.63 -4.41
C GLN A 68 8.59 14.39 -5.14
N VAL A 69 9.46 13.68 -5.89
CA VAL A 69 9.09 12.43 -6.58
C VAL A 69 8.64 11.34 -5.59
N ALA A 70 9.31 11.24 -4.44
CA ALA A 70 8.91 10.30 -3.40
C ALA A 70 7.54 10.65 -2.81
N THR A 71 7.27 11.94 -2.58
CA THR A 71 5.98 12.44 -2.10
C THR A 71 4.87 12.17 -3.10
N ASP A 72 5.08 12.45 -4.38
CA ASP A 72 4.11 12.20 -5.44
C ASP A 72 3.77 10.71 -5.57
N ARG A 73 4.78 9.83 -5.45
CA ARG A 73 4.57 8.37 -5.42
C ARG A 73 3.78 7.92 -4.18
N ALA A 74 4.11 8.47 -3.02
CA ALA A 74 3.39 8.16 -1.79
C ALA A 74 1.92 8.61 -1.88
N GLN A 75 1.67 9.79 -2.46
CA GLN A 75 0.32 10.30 -2.69
C GLN A 75 -0.46 9.39 -3.66
N GLN A 76 0.13 9.00 -4.79
CA GLN A 76 -0.50 8.07 -5.74
C GLN A 76 -0.81 6.71 -5.12
N GLN A 77 0.08 6.21 -4.25
CA GLN A 77 -0.17 4.97 -3.52
C GLN A 77 -1.31 5.12 -2.51
N ALA A 78 -1.36 6.25 -1.80
CA ALA A 78 -2.44 6.55 -0.85
C ALA A 78 -3.79 6.67 -1.57
N ASP A 79 -3.84 7.39 -2.70
CA ASP A 79 -5.05 7.54 -3.52
C ASP A 79 -5.53 6.19 -4.08
N SER A 80 -4.58 5.36 -4.55
CA SER A 80 -4.89 4.00 -5.02
C SER A 80 -5.40 3.10 -3.91
N ALA A 81 -4.84 3.21 -2.70
CA ALA A 81 -5.30 2.48 -1.53
C ALA A 81 -6.70 2.95 -1.09
N GLY A 82 -6.94 4.26 -1.13
CA GLY A 82 -8.26 4.86 -0.88
C GLY A 82 -9.33 4.33 -1.85
N GLN A 83 -9.04 4.37 -3.15
CA GLN A 83 -9.97 3.85 -4.17
C GLN A 83 -10.26 2.34 -3.99
N ARG A 84 -9.25 1.54 -3.62
CA ARG A 84 -9.47 0.11 -3.32
C ARG A 84 -10.33 -0.11 -2.08
N ALA A 85 -10.14 0.73 -1.05
CA ALA A 85 -10.95 0.69 0.16
C ALA A 85 -12.41 1.06 -0.14
N ASP A 86 -12.65 2.10 -0.95
CA ASP A 86 -13.99 2.51 -1.37
C ASP A 86 -14.67 1.44 -2.22
N GLN A 87 -13.94 0.82 -3.14
CA GLN A 87 -14.45 -0.31 -3.93
C GLN A 87 -14.79 -1.52 -3.05
N ALA A 88 -13.94 -1.82 -2.05
CA ALA A 88 -14.21 -2.89 -1.10
C ALA A 88 -15.46 -2.58 -0.25
N ASN A 89 -15.58 -1.36 0.26
CA ASN A 89 -16.75 -0.90 1.01
C ASN A 89 -18.03 -0.94 0.17
N THR A 90 -17.97 -0.53 -1.11
CA THR A 90 -19.09 -0.60 -2.03
C THR A 90 -19.52 -2.05 -2.28
N ARG A 91 -18.55 -2.96 -2.44
CA ARG A 91 -18.83 -4.40 -2.58
C ARG A 91 -19.42 -5.00 -1.32
N VAL A 92 -18.91 -4.62 -0.15
CA VAL A 92 -19.48 -5.05 1.14
C VAL A 92 -20.90 -4.52 1.29
N GLY A 93 -21.17 -3.26 0.99
CA GLY A 93 -22.51 -2.67 1.03
C GLY A 93 -23.49 -3.34 0.06
N ALA A 94 -23.05 -3.64 -1.16
CA ALA A 94 -23.87 -4.37 -2.14
C ALA A 94 -24.13 -5.83 -1.70
N ALA A 95 -23.14 -6.48 -1.07
CA ALA A 95 -23.30 -7.82 -0.53
C ALA A 95 -24.21 -7.82 0.72
N GLU A 96 -24.09 -6.83 1.59
CA GLU A 96 -25.00 -6.64 2.73
C GLU A 96 -26.44 -6.36 2.28
N GLN A 97 -26.62 -5.52 1.24
CA GLN A 97 -27.93 -5.33 0.62
C GLN A 97 -28.48 -6.64 0.03
N SER A 98 -27.66 -7.38 -0.71
CA SER A 98 -28.05 -8.68 -1.26
C SER A 98 -28.40 -9.69 -0.16
N VAL A 99 -27.67 -9.69 0.95
CA VAL A 99 -27.97 -10.52 2.13
C VAL A 99 -29.23 -10.04 2.83
N ASN A 100 -29.47 -8.74 2.93
CA ASN A 100 -30.72 -8.20 3.50
C ASN A 100 -31.91 -8.43 2.58
N ASP A 101 -31.74 -8.29 1.26
CA ASP A 101 -32.77 -8.63 0.28
C ASP A 101 -33.06 -10.15 0.26
N LEU A 102 -32.01 -10.98 0.38
CA LEU A 102 -32.18 -12.40 0.62
C LEU A 102 -32.90 -12.67 1.97
N ARG A 103 -32.55 -11.97 3.04
CA ARG A 103 -33.21 -12.11 4.34
C ARG A 103 -34.69 -11.69 4.30
N THR A 104 -34.99 -10.58 3.64
CA THR A 104 -36.34 -10.05 3.53
C THR A 104 -37.22 -10.93 2.58
N ASN A 105 -36.61 -11.52 1.56
CA ASN A 105 -37.26 -12.48 0.65
C ASN A 105 -37.17 -13.93 1.15
N ILE A 106 -36.37 -14.21 2.15
CA ILE A 106 -36.09 -15.52 2.76
C ILE A 106 -36.93 -15.76 4.03
N ASP A 107 -37.92 -14.99 4.34
CA ASP A 107 -38.86 -15.34 5.45
C ASP A 107 -39.45 -16.79 5.35
N LYS A 108 -39.01 -17.52 4.32
CA LYS A 108 -39.38 -18.92 4.04
C LYS A 108 -38.15 -19.88 4.04
N TYR A 109 -36.92 -19.38 4.17
CA TYR A 109 -35.74 -20.24 4.18
C TYR A 109 -35.15 -20.35 5.57
N ASN A 110 -35.13 -21.55 6.12
CA ASN A 110 -34.57 -21.86 7.41
C ASN A 110 -33.18 -22.51 7.26
N LEU A 111 -32.25 -22.19 8.15
CA LEU A 111 -30.97 -22.84 8.23
C LEU A 111 -31.18 -24.34 8.56
N GLN A 112 -30.71 -25.21 7.70
CA GLN A 112 -30.83 -26.65 7.84
C GLN A 112 -29.51 -27.28 8.33
N ASN A 113 -28.38 -26.81 7.81
CA ASN A 113 -27.05 -27.32 8.12
C ASN A 113 -25.98 -26.26 7.85
N THR A 114 -24.83 -26.41 8.49
CA THR A 114 -23.63 -25.63 8.24
C THR A 114 -22.45 -26.58 8.10
N ALA A 115 -21.84 -26.62 6.94
CA ALA A 115 -20.57 -27.29 6.73
C ALA A 115 -19.43 -26.27 6.93
N THR A 116 -18.47 -26.63 7.78
CA THR A 116 -17.28 -25.78 8.05
C THR A 116 -16.05 -26.41 7.43
N VAL A 117 -15.32 -25.64 6.65
CA VAL A 117 -14.05 -26.05 6.05
C VAL A 117 -12.95 -25.12 6.50
N ASN A 118 -11.85 -25.69 7.00
CA ASN A 118 -10.72 -24.92 7.51
C ASN A 118 -9.62 -24.78 6.48
N PHE A 119 -8.91 -23.64 6.56
CA PHE A 119 -7.82 -23.31 5.63
C PHE A 119 -6.50 -23.17 6.35
N ARG A 120 -5.42 -23.54 5.64
CA ARG A 120 -4.07 -23.29 6.12
C ARG A 120 -3.79 -21.78 6.14
N PHE A 121 -2.80 -21.40 6.93
CA PHE A 121 -2.36 -20.01 6.99
C PHE A 121 -1.98 -19.51 5.59
N ASP A 122 -2.47 -18.34 5.24
CA ASP A 122 -2.20 -17.66 3.97
C ASP A 122 -2.53 -18.49 2.71
N ARG A 123 -3.51 -19.39 2.81
CA ARG A 123 -3.94 -20.26 1.70
C ARG A 123 -5.44 -20.17 1.49
N TYR A 124 -5.84 -20.41 0.23
CA TYR A 124 -7.23 -20.53 -0.24
C TYR A 124 -7.48 -21.82 -1.01
N ASP A 125 -6.48 -22.70 -1.13
CA ASP A 125 -6.63 -24.05 -1.69
C ASP A 125 -7.38 -24.97 -0.73
N LEU A 126 -8.28 -25.79 -1.25
CA LEU A 126 -9.05 -26.75 -0.50
C LEU A 126 -8.20 -27.99 -0.16
N THR A 127 -8.16 -28.34 1.12
CA THR A 127 -7.55 -29.59 1.58
C THR A 127 -8.44 -30.80 1.23
N PRO A 128 -7.92 -32.05 1.26
CA PRO A 128 -8.74 -33.23 1.08
C PRO A 128 -9.93 -33.30 2.06
N ASP A 129 -9.70 -32.95 3.34
CA ASP A 129 -10.74 -32.95 4.37
C ASP A 129 -11.81 -31.89 4.07
N ALA A 130 -11.39 -30.70 3.59
CA ALA A 130 -12.31 -29.67 3.16
C ALA A 130 -13.19 -30.12 2.00
N LYS A 131 -12.60 -30.82 1.03
CA LYS A 131 -13.36 -31.38 -0.09
C LYS A 131 -14.36 -32.46 0.36
N ALA A 132 -13.94 -33.36 1.27
CA ALA A 132 -14.83 -34.37 1.83
C ALA A 132 -16.05 -33.76 2.52
N ALA A 133 -15.82 -32.72 3.36
CA ALA A 133 -16.94 -32.02 4.04
C ALA A 133 -17.89 -31.33 3.04
N LEU A 134 -17.36 -30.78 1.94
CA LEU A 134 -18.16 -30.18 0.88
C LEU A 134 -18.93 -31.24 0.07
N ASP A 135 -18.33 -32.43 -0.12
CA ASP A 135 -18.95 -33.56 -0.78
C ASP A 135 -20.13 -34.10 0.04
N ASP A 136 -19.97 -34.21 1.33
CA ASP A 136 -21.05 -34.62 2.24
C ASP A 136 -22.24 -33.62 2.18
N LEU A 137 -21.93 -32.33 2.18
CA LEU A 137 -22.95 -31.29 2.01
C LEU A 137 -23.65 -31.39 0.65
N ALA A 138 -22.89 -31.57 -0.43
CA ALA A 138 -23.41 -31.70 -1.79
C ALA A 138 -24.32 -32.94 -1.93
N ASN A 139 -23.95 -34.07 -1.31
CA ASN A 139 -24.76 -35.28 -1.27
C ASN A 139 -26.09 -35.06 -0.54
N GLN A 140 -26.10 -34.26 0.54
CA GLN A 140 -27.35 -33.93 1.26
C GLN A 140 -28.38 -33.14 0.43
N ILE A 141 -27.90 -32.39 -0.57
CA ILE A 141 -28.74 -31.51 -1.38
C ILE A 141 -28.94 -31.99 -2.81
N LYS A 142 -28.36 -33.13 -3.18
CA LYS A 142 -28.36 -33.66 -4.54
C LYS A 142 -29.79 -33.75 -5.17
N ASP A 143 -30.77 -34.16 -4.38
CA ASP A 143 -32.15 -34.36 -4.83
C ASP A 143 -33.08 -33.24 -4.37
N ARG A 144 -32.53 -32.13 -3.84
CA ARG A 144 -33.33 -30.98 -3.36
C ARG A 144 -33.42 -29.88 -4.42
N SER A 145 -34.61 -29.40 -4.68
CA SER A 145 -34.84 -28.28 -5.60
C SER A 145 -34.92 -26.92 -4.90
N ASN A 146 -35.17 -26.87 -3.59
CA ASN A 146 -35.51 -25.66 -2.84
C ASN A 146 -34.44 -25.33 -1.80
N PHE A 147 -33.21 -25.05 -2.22
CA PHE A 147 -32.15 -24.67 -1.34
C PHE A 147 -31.32 -23.49 -1.89
N VAL A 148 -30.65 -22.79 -0.99
CA VAL A 148 -29.65 -21.79 -1.26
C VAL A 148 -28.45 -22.06 -0.35
N LEU A 149 -27.23 -21.82 -0.82
CA LEU A 149 -26.00 -21.91 -0.04
C LEU A 149 -25.46 -20.51 0.17
N GLU A 150 -25.27 -20.15 1.44
CA GLU A 150 -24.45 -18.97 1.83
C GLU A 150 -23.04 -19.44 2.16
N ILE A 151 -22.06 -18.95 1.43
CA ILE A 151 -20.64 -19.31 1.61
C ILE A 151 -19.94 -18.13 2.25
N GLN A 152 -19.61 -18.25 3.53
CA GLN A 152 -19.09 -17.17 4.37
C GLN A 152 -17.63 -17.43 4.74
N GLY A 153 -16.69 -16.58 4.27
CA GLY A 153 -15.26 -16.71 4.54
C GLY A 153 -14.82 -15.90 5.75
N TYR A 154 -13.95 -16.49 6.58
CA TYR A 154 -13.41 -15.88 7.80
C TYR A 154 -11.90 -16.05 7.88
N ALA A 155 -11.22 -15.11 8.56
CA ALA A 155 -9.78 -15.12 8.79
C ALA A 155 -9.45 -15.02 10.27
N ASP A 156 -8.20 -15.33 10.60
CA ASP A 156 -7.62 -15.01 11.90
C ASP A 156 -7.24 -13.52 11.99
N ALA A 157 -6.74 -13.08 13.14
CA ALA A 157 -6.38 -11.68 13.37
C ALA A 157 -5.06 -11.23 12.69
N ILE A 158 -4.29 -12.16 12.08
CA ILE A 158 -3.00 -11.84 11.49
C ILE A 158 -3.18 -11.14 10.14
N GLY A 159 -2.50 -10.02 9.95
CA GLY A 159 -2.55 -9.23 8.71
C GLY A 159 -3.47 -8.02 8.78
N SER A 160 -3.43 -7.21 7.72
CA SER A 160 -4.30 -6.04 7.59
C SER A 160 -5.76 -6.46 7.33
N ALA A 161 -6.71 -5.56 7.61
CA ALA A 161 -8.11 -5.80 7.32
C ALA A 161 -8.34 -6.03 5.82
N ALA A 162 -7.84 -5.14 4.98
CA ALA A 162 -7.99 -5.23 3.53
C ALA A 162 -7.42 -6.53 2.94
N TYR A 163 -6.29 -7.01 3.46
CA TYR A 163 -5.71 -8.29 3.07
C TYR A 163 -6.62 -9.46 3.44
N ASN A 164 -7.11 -9.48 4.69
CA ASN A 164 -7.98 -10.55 5.18
C ASN A 164 -9.34 -10.57 4.47
N ASP A 165 -9.88 -9.42 4.10
CA ASP A 165 -11.10 -9.32 3.31
C ASP A 165 -10.91 -9.99 1.93
N GLN A 166 -9.82 -9.68 1.24
CA GLN A 166 -9.49 -10.33 -0.03
C GLN A 166 -9.21 -11.83 0.11
N LEU A 167 -8.51 -12.26 1.17
CA LEU A 167 -8.19 -13.67 1.40
C LEU A 167 -9.46 -14.47 1.69
N THR A 168 -10.37 -13.94 2.51
CA THR A 168 -11.64 -14.59 2.84
C THR A 168 -12.57 -14.68 1.64
N GLN A 169 -12.57 -13.66 0.78
CA GLN A 169 -13.28 -13.69 -0.50
C GLN A 169 -12.74 -14.81 -1.41
N LYS A 170 -11.40 -14.90 -1.58
CA LYS A 170 -10.75 -15.97 -2.38
C LYS A 170 -11.04 -17.37 -1.85
N ARG A 171 -11.10 -17.54 -0.54
CA ARG A 171 -11.48 -18.82 0.10
C ARG A 171 -12.91 -19.19 -0.23
N ALA A 172 -13.86 -18.26 -0.09
CA ALA A 172 -15.25 -18.46 -0.44
C ALA A 172 -15.43 -18.79 -1.95
N GLU A 173 -14.70 -18.09 -2.82
CA GLU A 173 -14.68 -18.37 -4.26
C GLU A 173 -14.13 -19.77 -4.58
N SER A 174 -13.10 -20.24 -3.86
CA SER A 174 -12.57 -21.58 -4.04
C SER A 174 -13.59 -22.67 -3.68
N VAL A 175 -14.35 -22.44 -2.62
CA VAL A 175 -15.45 -23.34 -2.22
C VAL A 175 -16.57 -23.30 -3.26
N GLN A 176 -17.02 -22.12 -3.69
CA GLN A 176 -18.04 -21.95 -4.71
C GLN A 176 -17.66 -22.65 -6.02
N ARG A 177 -16.41 -22.45 -6.46
CA ARG A 177 -15.89 -23.09 -7.67
C ARG A 177 -15.90 -24.61 -7.56
N TYR A 178 -15.44 -25.14 -6.44
CA TYR A 178 -15.44 -26.59 -6.18
C TYR A 178 -16.87 -27.17 -6.27
N LEU A 179 -17.82 -26.54 -5.59
CA LEU A 179 -19.22 -26.99 -5.60
C LEU A 179 -19.86 -26.89 -6.98
N ALA A 180 -19.54 -25.84 -7.74
CA ALA A 180 -20.04 -25.66 -9.09
C ALA A 180 -19.42 -26.69 -10.07
N GLU A 181 -18.10 -26.78 -10.13
CA GLU A 181 -17.39 -27.57 -11.13
C GLU A 181 -17.40 -29.07 -10.82
N GLN A 182 -17.26 -29.45 -9.54
CA GLN A 182 -17.11 -30.85 -9.13
C GLN A 182 -18.45 -31.48 -8.68
N ARG A 183 -19.43 -30.67 -8.26
CA ARG A 183 -20.69 -31.14 -7.71
C ARG A 183 -21.92 -30.65 -8.51
N GLY A 184 -21.71 -29.84 -9.54
CA GLY A 184 -22.77 -29.40 -10.44
C GLY A 184 -23.80 -28.48 -9.79
N ILE A 185 -23.47 -27.84 -8.66
CA ILE A 185 -24.40 -26.92 -7.98
C ILE A 185 -24.42 -25.59 -8.75
N PRO A 186 -25.61 -25.14 -9.20
CA PRO A 186 -25.71 -23.93 -10.00
C PRO A 186 -25.27 -22.68 -9.24
N LEU A 187 -24.52 -21.79 -9.90
CA LEU A 187 -24.01 -20.55 -9.30
C LEU A 187 -25.11 -19.66 -8.74
N TYR A 188 -26.32 -19.61 -9.38
CA TYR A 188 -27.44 -18.82 -8.90
C TYR A 188 -28.00 -19.28 -7.55
N ARG A 189 -27.63 -20.46 -7.06
CA ARG A 189 -27.97 -20.98 -5.73
C ARG A 189 -26.91 -20.70 -4.68
N MET A 190 -25.83 -20.04 -5.02
CA MET A 190 -24.69 -19.80 -4.13
C MET A 190 -24.40 -18.31 -3.99
N THR A 191 -24.46 -17.82 -2.77
CA THR A 191 -24.01 -16.46 -2.42
C THR A 191 -22.71 -16.55 -1.63
N ILE A 192 -21.74 -15.71 -1.95
CA ILE A 192 -20.45 -15.67 -1.27
C ILE A 192 -20.23 -14.34 -0.56
N LEU A 193 -19.61 -14.37 0.62
CA LEU A 193 -19.26 -13.19 1.40
C LEU A 193 -18.00 -13.43 2.21
N GLY A 194 -17.00 -12.54 2.06
CA GLY A 194 -15.80 -12.52 2.89
C GLY A 194 -15.98 -11.56 4.06
N PHE A 195 -15.86 -12.05 5.28
CA PHE A 195 -15.97 -11.26 6.51
C PHE A 195 -14.61 -10.83 7.10
N GLY A 196 -13.51 -11.14 6.41
CA GLY A 196 -12.18 -10.83 6.92
C GLY A 196 -11.96 -11.41 8.33
N LYS A 197 -11.40 -10.59 9.20
CA LYS A 197 -11.11 -10.94 10.61
C LYS A 197 -12.18 -10.52 11.62
N SER A 198 -13.33 -10.03 11.15
CA SER A 198 -14.34 -9.39 12.01
C SER A 198 -15.17 -10.34 12.88
N ARG A 199 -15.18 -11.65 12.59
CA ARG A 199 -16.04 -12.64 13.26
C ARG A 199 -15.24 -13.87 13.73
N ALA A 200 -14.33 -13.64 14.68
CA ALA A 200 -13.60 -14.71 15.34
C ALA A 200 -14.53 -15.56 16.21
N ILE A 201 -14.36 -16.89 16.17
CA ILE A 201 -15.09 -17.86 17.02
C ILE A 201 -14.18 -18.46 18.10
N ALA A 202 -12.86 -18.29 17.97
CA ALA A 202 -11.87 -18.83 18.90
C ALA A 202 -10.79 -17.77 19.19
N ASP A 203 -9.98 -18.02 20.23
CA ASP A 203 -8.95 -17.10 20.67
C ASP A 203 -7.82 -16.94 19.65
N ASN A 204 -7.66 -15.73 19.11
CA ASN A 204 -6.62 -15.39 18.15
C ASN A 204 -5.19 -15.35 18.73
N HIS A 205 -5.03 -15.35 20.04
CA HIS A 205 -3.73 -15.41 20.69
C HIS A 205 -3.11 -16.80 20.58
N THR A 206 -3.92 -17.85 20.52
CA THR A 206 -3.46 -19.22 20.37
C THR A 206 -3.31 -19.66 18.92
N ARG A 207 -2.38 -20.58 18.66
CA ARG A 207 -2.22 -21.16 17.31
C ARG A 207 -3.46 -21.99 16.89
N ALA A 208 -4.03 -22.71 17.85
CA ALA A 208 -5.23 -23.53 17.65
C ALA A 208 -6.44 -22.64 17.30
N GLY A 209 -6.71 -21.61 18.10
CA GLY A 209 -7.85 -20.73 17.86
C GLY A 209 -7.72 -19.95 16.54
N ARG A 210 -6.52 -19.52 16.14
CA ARG A 210 -6.32 -18.97 14.80
C ARG A 210 -6.62 -19.97 13.69
N ALA A 211 -6.31 -21.26 13.89
CA ALA A 211 -6.65 -22.30 12.89
C ALA A 211 -8.16 -22.49 12.77
N GLU A 212 -8.92 -22.41 13.86
CA GLU A 212 -10.37 -22.44 13.86
C GLU A 212 -10.99 -21.21 13.20
N ASN A 213 -10.39 -20.02 13.40
CA ASN A 213 -10.87 -18.79 12.78
C ASN A 213 -10.65 -18.76 11.25
N ARG A 214 -9.64 -19.46 10.72
CA ARG A 214 -9.38 -19.59 9.29
C ARG A 214 -10.31 -20.59 8.63
N ARG A 215 -11.57 -20.21 8.45
CA ARG A 215 -12.62 -21.12 7.98
C ARG A 215 -13.49 -20.50 6.89
N VAL A 216 -14.20 -21.34 6.20
CA VAL A 216 -15.39 -20.98 5.40
C VAL A 216 -16.55 -21.79 5.94
N GLU A 217 -17.63 -21.13 6.23
CA GLU A 217 -18.92 -21.75 6.59
C GLU A 217 -19.81 -21.77 5.36
N VAL A 218 -20.28 -22.96 4.99
CA VAL A 218 -21.28 -23.15 3.94
C VAL A 218 -22.61 -23.47 4.60
N ARG A 219 -23.46 -22.47 4.65
CA ARG A 219 -24.78 -22.57 5.31
C ARG A 219 -25.82 -23.01 4.29
N LEU A 220 -26.40 -24.16 4.53
CA LEU A 220 -27.51 -24.68 3.74
C LEU A 220 -28.82 -24.09 4.25
N LEU A 221 -29.46 -23.28 3.43
CA LEU A 221 -30.78 -22.78 3.72
C LEU A 221 -31.79 -23.46 2.79
N SER A 222 -32.87 -23.96 3.34
CA SER A 222 -33.97 -24.52 2.54
C SER A 222 -35.31 -23.98 2.96
N ARG A 223 -36.22 -23.89 1.99
CA ARG A 223 -37.59 -23.50 2.26
C ARG A 223 -38.28 -24.61 3.01
N SER A 224 -38.87 -24.32 4.17
CA SER A 224 -39.77 -25.23 4.84
C SER A 224 -40.98 -25.45 3.91
N VAL A 225 -41.09 -26.62 3.36
CA VAL A 225 -42.36 -27.02 2.74
C VAL A 225 -43.30 -27.33 3.89
N SER A 226 -44.01 -26.30 4.39
CA SER A 226 -45.17 -26.56 5.25
C SER A 226 -46.24 -27.21 4.39
N GLY A 227 -46.51 -28.47 4.69
CA GLY A 227 -47.65 -29.19 4.15
C GLY A 227 -47.34 -30.14 3.01
N SER A 228 -46.87 -31.35 3.33
CA SER A 228 -47.43 -32.52 2.67
C SER A 228 -48.93 -32.54 2.95
N GLN A 229 -49.73 -31.92 2.08
CA GLN A 229 -51.09 -32.39 1.94
C GLN A 229 -50.99 -33.80 1.36
N THR A 230 -50.98 -34.75 2.27
CA THR A 230 -51.46 -36.09 1.96
C THR A 230 -52.83 -35.92 1.31
N ALA A 231 -52.86 -36.07 0.00
CA ALA A 231 -54.09 -36.37 -0.69
C ALA A 231 -54.53 -37.76 -0.19
N GLN A 232 -55.26 -37.73 0.90
CA GLN A 232 -56.10 -38.86 1.24
C GLN A 232 -57.22 -38.93 0.19
N GLY A 233 -57.10 -39.95 -0.61
CA GLY A 233 -58.08 -40.30 -1.59
C GLY A 233 -59.48 -40.40 -0.97
N ALA A 234 -60.39 -39.67 -1.50
CA ALA A 234 -61.77 -40.02 -1.44
C ALA A 234 -62.05 -41.09 -2.50
N GLY A 235 -61.85 -42.32 -2.12
CA GLY A 235 -62.61 -43.40 -2.69
C GLY A 235 -63.91 -43.48 -1.96
N GLN A 236 -64.99 -43.22 -2.60
CA GLN A 236 -66.27 -43.91 -2.39
C GLN A 236 -67.29 -43.55 -3.46
N LYS A 237 -67.64 -44.56 -4.12
CA LYS A 237 -68.81 -44.99 -4.86
C LYS A 237 -68.94 -44.55 -6.28
#